data_6f49dec677c57c81fe0c04f675c8eb9c
#
_entry.id   6f49dec677c57c81fe0c04f675c8eb9c
#
_cell.length_a   1.000
_cell.length_b   1.000
_cell.length_c   1.000
_cell.angle_alpha   90.00
_cell.angle_beta   90.00
_cell.angle_gamma   90.00
#
_symmetry.space_group_name_H-M   'P 1'
#
loop_
_entity.id
_entity.type
_entity.pdbx_description
1 polymer ?
#
loop_
_entity_poly.entity_id
_entity_poly.type
_entity_poly.pdbx_seq_one_letter_code
_entity_poly.pdbx_strand_id
1 'polypeptide(L)'
;MGLYYHIDMNGGPWNDRWVTTTTIPKLREQLHLAYQSGIDDLWVVNVGDIKPKELPIDFIMRYAWNPDAIPADKTKDYMIDWARHIFGKEYAGEIADIISKYTKYNLLRKAEVQLPDVFSIVNYHEADRMLAAWKELTVKAEELEHKLSPEAKMLIINWYSIR
;
A
#
# COMPACT_ATOMS: atom_id res chain seq x y z
N MET A 1 -7.45 -19.85 -18.05
CA MET A 1 -7.96 -19.97 -16.64
C MET A 1 -7.96 -18.61 -16.00
N GLY A 2 -9.00 -18.27 -15.18
CA GLY A 2 -9.11 -16.92 -14.59
C GLY A 2 -8.62 -16.84 -13.14
N LEU A 3 -8.19 -15.61 -12.74
CA LEU A 3 -7.84 -15.24 -11.38
C LEU A 3 -8.96 -14.39 -10.76
N TYR A 4 -9.33 -14.70 -9.53
CA TYR A 4 -10.06 -13.77 -8.67
C TYR A 4 -9.18 -13.41 -7.47
N TYR A 5 -8.86 -12.12 -7.33
CA TYR A 5 -7.92 -11.62 -6.33
C TYR A 5 -8.53 -10.50 -5.49
N HIS A 6 -8.11 -10.35 -4.25
CA HIS A 6 -8.57 -9.31 -3.35
C HIS A 6 -7.42 -8.40 -2.92
N ILE A 7 -7.60 -7.09 -3.06
CA ILE A 7 -6.77 -6.07 -2.40
C ILE A 7 -7.55 -5.30 -1.32
N ASP A 8 -8.83 -5.63 -1.17
CA ASP A 8 -9.71 -5.17 -0.11
C ASP A 8 -10.08 -6.36 0.78
N MET A 9 -9.77 -6.25 2.07
CA MET A 9 -10.01 -7.31 3.05
C MET A 9 -11.29 -7.00 3.81
N ASN A 10 -12.40 -7.55 3.31
CA ASN A 10 -13.70 -7.49 3.95
C ASN A 10 -13.96 -8.77 4.74
N GLY A 11 -13.78 -8.70 6.05
CA GLY A 11 -14.04 -9.82 6.93
C GLY A 11 -14.49 -9.37 8.31
N GLY A 12 -15.18 -10.25 9.03
CA GLY A 12 -15.45 -10.00 10.43
C GLY A 12 -14.23 -10.34 11.30
N PRO A 13 -14.09 -9.70 12.47
CA PRO A 13 -14.98 -8.67 13.02
C PRO A 13 -14.73 -7.27 12.46
N TRP A 14 -13.61 -7.03 11.77
CA TRP A 14 -13.20 -5.72 11.28
C TRP A 14 -12.96 -5.74 9.78
N ASN A 15 -13.01 -4.59 9.14
CA ASN A 15 -12.60 -4.42 7.76
C ASN A 15 -11.66 -3.21 7.62
N ASP A 16 -10.89 -3.17 6.52
CA ASP A 16 -9.85 -2.18 6.26
C ASP A 16 -10.21 -1.17 5.16
N ARG A 17 -11.49 -0.87 4.97
CA ARG A 17 -12.01 -0.10 3.82
C ARG A 17 -11.24 1.18 3.52
N TRP A 18 -10.87 1.93 4.56
CA TRP A 18 -10.16 3.21 4.45
C TRP A 18 -8.64 3.08 4.61
N VAL A 19 -8.11 1.86 4.64
CA VAL A 19 -6.71 1.57 4.89
C VAL A 19 -6.15 0.74 3.75
N THR A 20 -4.97 1.10 3.25
CA THR A 20 -4.25 0.28 2.28
C THR A 20 -3.32 -0.68 3.00
N THR A 21 -3.61 -1.97 2.90
CA THR A 21 -2.83 -3.06 3.52
C THR A 21 -2.01 -3.85 2.50
N THR A 22 -2.27 -3.64 1.20
CA THR A 22 -1.61 -4.38 0.12
C THR A 22 -0.28 -3.72 -0.25
N THR A 23 0.83 -4.41 -0.01
CA THR A 23 2.16 -3.94 -0.43
C THR A 23 2.45 -4.35 -1.89
N ILE A 24 3.09 -3.45 -2.66
CA ILE A 24 3.40 -3.71 -4.08
C ILE A 24 4.29 -4.94 -4.29
N PRO A 25 5.34 -5.20 -3.48
CA PRO A 25 6.13 -6.42 -3.64
C PRO A 25 5.30 -7.70 -3.47
N LYS A 26 4.39 -7.74 -2.48
CA LYS A 26 3.53 -8.91 -2.27
C LYS A 26 2.52 -9.09 -3.40
N LEU A 27 1.93 -7.99 -3.85
CA LEU A 27 1.00 -8.00 -4.98
C LEU A 27 1.69 -8.52 -6.25
N ARG A 28 2.89 -8.00 -6.55
CA ARG A 28 3.70 -8.46 -7.68
C ARG A 28 4.00 -9.96 -7.59
N GLU A 29 4.42 -10.44 -6.43
CA GLU A 29 4.73 -11.86 -6.20
C GLU A 29 3.53 -12.75 -6.54
N GLN A 30 2.34 -12.42 -6.02
CA GLN A 30 1.14 -13.24 -6.19
C GLN A 30 0.61 -13.21 -7.64
N LEU A 31 0.60 -12.05 -8.27
CA LEU A 31 0.18 -11.92 -9.66
C LEU A 31 1.16 -12.62 -10.61
N HIS A 32 2.47 -12.55 -10.32
CA HIS A 32 3.48 -13.23 -11.11
C HIS A 32 3.37 -14.76 -11.00
N LEU A 33 3.11 -15.27 -9.81
CA LEU A 33 2.87 -16.69 -9.59
C LEU A 33 1.65 -17.19 -10.38
N ALA A 34 0.55 -16.41 -10.36
CA ALA A 34 -0.64 -16.73 -11.15
C ALA A 34 -0.32 -16.75 -12.66
N TYR A 35 0.36 -15.72 -13.17
CA TYR A 35 0.74 -15.61 -14.57
C TYR A 35 1.66 -16.78 -15.00
N GLN A 36 2.71 -17.07 -14.21
CA GLN A 36 3.61 -18.21 -14.50
C GLN A 36 2.91 -19.58 -14.45
N SER A 37 1.79 -19.66 -13.74
CA SER A 37 0.96 -20.87 -13.67
C SER A 37 -0.06 -20.98 -14.81
N GLY A 38 0.00 -20.09 -15.82
CA GLY A 38 -0.90 -20.08 -16.97
C GLY A 38 -2.29 -19.52 -16.65
N ILE A 39 -2.40 -18.66 -15.61
CA ILE A 39 -3.64 -17.97 -15.27
C ILE A 39 -3.57 -16.55 -15.86
N ASP A 40 -3.83 -16.44 -17.15
CA ASP A 40 -3.60 -15.24 -17.96
C ASP A 40 -4.80 -14.78 -18.81
N ASP A 41 -5.89 -15.58 -18.88
CA ASP A 41 -7.06 -15.25 -19.72
C ASP A 41 -7.89 -14.09 -19.14
N LEU A 42 -8.15 -14.11 -17.82
CA LEU A 42 -9.02 -13.15 -17.16
C LEU A 42 -8.61 -12.95 -15.71
N TRP A 43 -8.37 -11.70 -15.32
CA TRP A 43 -8.15 -11.34 -13.93
C TRP A 43 -9.29 -10.44 -13.43
N VAL A 44 -9.94 -10.87 -12.36
CA VAL A 44 -10.96 -10.12 -11.65
C VAL A 44 -10.41 -9.75 -10.28
N VAL A 45 -10.39 -8.47 -9.96
CA VAL A 45 -9.83 -7.98 -8.71
C VAL A 45 -10.90 -7.23 -7.92
N ASN A 46 -11.16 -7.69 -6.70
CA ASN A 46 -11.95 -6.94 -5.75
C ASN A 46 -11.07 -5.86 -5.11
N VAL A 47 -11.38 -4.61 -5.39
CA VAL A 47 -10.63 -3.45 -4.91
C VAL A 47 -11.32 -2.75 -3.73
N GLY A 48 -12.58 -3.08 -3.45
CA GLY A 48 -13.40 -2.35 -2.48
C GLY A 48 -13.59 -0.90 -2.87
N ASP A 49 -13.36 0.02 -1.94
CA ASP A 49 -13.35 1.45 -2.25
C ASP A 49 -12.12 1.83 -3.08
N ILE A 50 -12.30 2.67 -4.08
CA ILE A 50 -11.18 3.08 -4.96
C ILE A 50 -10.13 3.85 -4.16
N LYS A 51 -10.56 4.72 -3.26
CA LYS A 51 -9.65 5.41 -2.34
C LYS A 51 -9.55 4.65 -1.01
N PRO A 52 -8.35 4.48 -0.48
CA PRO A 52 -7.02 4.92 -0.92
C PRO A 52 -6.23 3.84 -1.69
N LYS A 53 -6.85 3.15 -2.63
CA LYS A 53 -6.26 1.98 -3.32
C LYS A 53 -5.76 2.28 -4.74
N GLU A 54 -5.56 3.56 -5.08
CA GLU A 54 -5.13 3.99 -6.40
C GLU A 54 -3.79 3.37 -6.82
N LEU A 55 -2.81 3.34 -5.91
CA LEU A 55 -1.49 2.74 -6.19
C LEU A 55 -1.56 1.24 -6.50
N PRO A 56 -2.18 0.39 -5.69
CA PRO A 56 -2.30 -1.03 -6.03
C PRO A 56 -3.18 -1.27 -7.27
N ILE A 57 -4.20 -0.45 -7.53
CA ILE A 57 -5.02 -0.54 -8.76
C ILE A 57 -4.16 -0.22 -9.99
N ASP A 58 -3.43 0.89 -10.00
CA ASP A 58 -2.52 1.25 -11.10
C ASP A 58 -1.48 0.14 -11.34
N PHE A 59 -0.91 -0.40 -10.25
CA PHE A 59 0.04 -1.51 -10.35
C PHE A 59 -0.57 -2.72 -11.06
N ILE A 60 -1.76 -3.17 -10.63
CA ILE A 60 -2.42 -4.35 -11.21
C ILE A 60 -2.68 -4.14 -12.70
N MET A 61 -3.19 -2.96 -13.08
CA MET A 61 -3.51 -2.67 -14.48
C MET A 61 -2.26 -2.67 -15.36
N ARG A 62 -1.18 -2.06 -14.90
CA ARG A 62 0.10 -2.06 -15.63
C ARG A 62 0.73 -3.44 -15.68
N TYR A 63 0.69 -4.17 -14.58
CA TYR A 63 1.25 -5.50 -14.49
C TYR A 63 0.48 -6.50 -15.37
N ALA A 64 -0.86 -6.44 -15.38
CA ALA A 64 -1.69 -7.27 -16.23
C ALA A 64 -1.45 -6.99 -17.73
N TRP A 65 -1.17 -5.73 -18.07
CA TRP A 65 -0.83 -5.34 -19.45
C TRP A 65 0.53 -5.92 -19.91
N ASN A 66 1.54 -5.86 -19.04
CA ASN A 66 2.87 -6.39 -19.32
C ASN A 66 3.55 -6.86 -18.03
N PRO A 67 3.43 -8.16 -17.68
CA PRO A 67 4.01 -8.74 -16.47
C PRO A 67 5.54 -8.64 -16.39
N ASP A 68 6.22 -8.55 -17.54
CA ASP A 68 7.69 -8.49 -17.62
C ASP A 68 8.24 -7.07 -17.40
N ALA A 69 7.37 -6.04 -17.49
CA ALA A 69 7.80 -4.64 -17.37
C ALA A 69 8.24 -4.27 -15.95
N ILE A 70 7.78 -5.00 -14.93
CA ILE A 70 8.07 -4.70 -13.52
C ILE A 70 8.71 -5.92 -12.84
N PRO A 71 10.04 -6.10 -12.96
CA PRO A 71 10.80 -7.14 -12.26
C PRO A 71 10.68 -7.00 -10.74
N ALA A 72 10.94 -8.08 -9.99
CA ALA A 72 10.76 -8.10 -8.54
C ALA A 72 11.62 -7.06 -7.79
N ASP A 73 12.83 -6.81 -8.26
CA ASP A 73 13.78 -5.82 -7.73
C ASP A 73 13.44 -4.37 -8.12
N LYS A 74 12.47 -4.16 -9.03
CA LYS A 74 12.03 -2.84 -9.53
C LYS A 74 10.72 -2.32 -8.94
N THR A 75 10.15 -3.03 -7.99
CA THR A 75 8.90 -2.59 -7.33
C THR A 75 9.03 -1.26 -6.61
N LYS A 76 10.20 -0.97 -6.02
CA LYS A 76 10.49 0.33 -5.41
C LYS A 76 10.58 1.44 -6.46
N ASP A 77 11.27 1.20 -7.57
CA ASP A 77 11.40 2.16 -8.67
C ASP A 77 10.02 2.49 -9.24
N TYR A 78 9.16 1.47 -9.41
CA TYR A 78 7.76 1.66 -9.81
C TYR A 78 7.00 2.60 -8.86
N MET A 79 7.14 2.40 -7.54
CA MET A 79 6.45 3.26 -6.55
C MET A 79 6.93 4.71 -6.63
N ILE A 80 8.23 4.93 -6.84
CA ILE A 80 8.81 6.27 -7.02
C ILE A 80 8.28 6.90 -8.31
N ASP A 81 8.21 6.14 -9.40
CA ASP A 81 7.68 6.62 -10.67
C ASP A 81 6.20 6.97 -10.59
N TRP A 82 5.41 6.14 -9.91
CA TRP A 82 4.01 6.43 -9.62
C TRP A 82 3.87 7.73 -8.81
N ALA A 83 4.62 7.87 -7.72
CA ALA A 83 4.59 9.08 -6.90
C ALA A 83 5.04 10.32 -7.70
N ARG A 84 6.01 10.18 -8.60
CA ARG A 84 6.45 11.24 -9.50
C ARG A 84 5.35 11.73 -10.44
N HIS A 85 4.55 10.81 -10.97
CA HIS A 85 3.43 11.17 -11.86
C HIS A 85 2.29 11.86 -11.13
N ILE A 86 2.01 11.46 -9.89
CA ILE A 86 0.87 11.97 -9.12
C ILE A 86 1.23 13.28 -8.39
N PHE A 87 2.41 13.35 -7.77
CA PHE A 87 2.79 14.43 -6.84
C PHE A 87 3.93 15.32 -7.36
N GLY A 88 4.49 15.00 -8.52
CA GLY A 88 5.68 15.67 -9.05
C GLY A 88 6.99 15.01 -8.62
N LYS A 89 8.09 15.42 -9.27
CA LYS A 89 9.38 14.72 -9.14
C LYS A 89 10.14 15.02 -7.84
N GLU A 90 9.88 16.18 -7.24
CA GLU A 90 10.74 16.73 -6.16
C GLU A 90 10.76 15.83 -4.93
N TYR A 91 9.59 15.36 -4.48
CA TYR A 91 9.43 14.55 -3.28
C TYR A 91 8.99 13.11 -3.56
N ALA A 92 9.07 12.66 -4.80
CA ALA A 92 8.56 11.34 -5.21
C ALA A 92 9.16 10.18 -4.40
N GLY A 93 10.46 10.24 -4.10
CA GLY A 93 11.13 9.22 -3.29
C GLY A 93 10.67 9.19 -1.85
N GLU A 94 10.46 10.36 -1.23
CA GLU A 94 9.96 10.47 0.15
C GLU A 94 8.52 10.00 0.24
N ILE A 95 7.68 10.38 -0.70
CA ILE A 95 6.27 9.94 -0.79
C ILE A 95 6.19 8.42 -0.94
N ALA A 96 6.96 7.85 -1.85
CA ALA A 96 7.00 6.40 -2.05
C ALA A 96 7.46 5.65 -0.78
N ASP A 97 8.46 6.16 -0.05
CA ASP A 97 8.92 5.59 1.22
C ASP A 97 7.82 5.62 2.29
N ILE A 98 7.13 6.76 2.43
CA ILE A 98 6.05 6.93 3.39
C ILE A 98 4.89 5.96 3.08
N ILE A 99 4.43 5.90 1.83
CA ILE A 99 3.35 4.99 1.41
C ILE A 99 3.77 3.52 1.62
N SER A 100 5.01 3.17 1.29
CA SER A 100 5.53 1.82 1.48
C SER A 100 5.54 1.41 2.97
N LYS A 101 5.98 2.30 3.85
CA LYS A 101 5.97 2.05 5.31
C LYS A 101 4.55 1.99 5.87
N TYR A 102 3.68 2.90 5.46
CA TYR A 102 2.28 2.91 5.83
C TYR A 102 1.60 1.57 5.51
N THR A 103 1.69 1.12 4.26
CA THR A 103 1.10 -0.15 3.84
C THR A 103 1.73 -1.34 4.55
N LYS A 104 3.06 -1.31 4.76
CA LYS A 104 3.78 -2.35 5.51
C LYS A 104 3.31 -2.45 6.96
N TYR A 105 3.15 -1.32 7.65
CA TYR A 105 2.74 -1.33 9.06
C TYR A 105 1.31 -1.82 9.21
N ASN A 106 0.41 -1.43 8.30
CA ASN A 106 -0.96 -1.92 8.26
C ASN A 106 -1.05 -3.43 7.95
N LEU A 107 -0.06 -4.00 7.24
CA LEU A 107 -0.01 -5.42 6.88
C LEU A 107 0.70 -6.29 7.92
N LEU A 108 1.38 -5.71 8.93
CA LEU A 108 2.09 -6.52 9.95
C LEU A 108 1.19 -7.49 10.69
N ARG A 109 -0.08 -7.17 10.79
CA ARG A 109 -1.15 -8.08 11.22
C ARG A 109 -2.30 -7.94 10.22
N LYS A 110 -3.06 -9.00 10.03
CA LYS A 110 -4.25 -8.95 9.17
C LYS A 110 -5.22 -7.91 9.70
N ALA A 111 -5.63 -6.96 8.85
CA ALA A 111 -6.49 -5.84 9.25
C ALA A 111 -7.82 -6.32 9.86
N GLU A 112 -8.41 -7.35 9.27
CA GLU A 112 -9.69 -7.93 9.70
C GLU A 112 -9.66 -8.62 11.07
N VAL A 113 -8.48 -8.87 11.63
CA VAL A 113 -8.30 -9.51 12.95
C VAL A 113 -7.47 -8.66 13.92
N GLN A 114 -7.29 -7.38 13.64
CA GLN A 114 -6.60 -6.48 14.55
C GLN A 114 -7.46 -6.14 15.77
N LEU A 115 -7.04 -6.64 16.92
CA LEU A 115 -7.62 -6.33 18.23
C LEU A 115 -6.71 -5.35 18.97
N PRO A 116 -7.21 -4.68 20.04
CA PRO A 116 -6.41 -3.73 20.82
C PRO A 116 -5.11 -4.30 21.39
N ASP A 117 -5.04 -5.60 21.58
CA ASP A 117 -3.92 -6.35 22.16
C ASP A 117 -3.06 -7.09 21.11
N VAL A 118 -3.26 -6.80 19.83
CA VAL A 118 -2.57 -7.48 18.71
C VAL A 118 -1.04 -7.33 18.74
N PHE A 119 -0.56 -6.23 19.30
CA PHE A 119 0.87 -5.98 19.55
C PHE A 119 1.16 -6.12 21.04
N SER A 120 2.09 -7.01 21.39
CA SER A 120 2.41 -7.29 22.79
C SER A 120 3.07 -6.09 23.49
N ILE A 121 2.55 -5.74 24.66
CA ILE A 121 3.17 -4.75 25.56
C ILE A 121 4.28 -5.34 26.41
N VAL A 122 4.33 -6.67 26.54
CA VAL A 122 5.30 -7.38 27.40
C VAL A 122 6.44 -7.97 26.57
N ASN A 123 6.10 -8.66 25.46
CA ASN A 123 7.08 -9.38 24.66
C ASN A 123 7.77 -8.45 23.66
N TYR A 124 9.11 -8.41 23.72
CA TYR A 124 9.96 -7.69 22.76
C TYR A 124 9.65 -6.19 22.60
N HIS A 125 8.91 -5.58 23.53
CA HIS A 125 8.43 -4.19 23.42
C HIS A 125 7.74 -3.92 22.07
N GLU A 126 6.93 -4.87 21.60
CA GLU A 126 6.37 -4.81 20.24
C GLU A 126 5.46 -3.60 20.07
N ALA A 127 4.55 -3.36 21.03
CA ALA A 127 3.64 -2.21 20.99
C ALA A 127 4.40 -0.87 21.01
N ASP A 128 5.43 -0.75 21.86
CA ASP A 128 6.25 0.47 21.95
C ASP A 128 6.99 0.75 20.65
N ARG A 129 7.57 -0.30 20.03
CA ARG A 129 8.24 -0.17 18.72
C ARG A 129 7.28 0.23 17.61
N MET A 130 6.08 -0.34 17.60
CA MET A 130 5.07 0.04 16.61
C MET A 130 4.60 1.47 16.80
N LEU A 131 4.34 1.87 18.05
CA LEU A 131 3.98 3.24 18.36
C LEU A 131 5.07 4.24 17.93
N ALA A 132 6.33 3.92 18.21
CA ALA A 132 7.46 4.75 17.81
C ALA A 132 7.57 4.85 16.27
N ALA A 133 7.41 3.72 15.56
CA ALA A 133 7.45 3.68 14.10
C ALA A 133 6.32 4.50 13.47
N TRP A 134 5.10 4.43 13.99
CA TRP A 134 3.98 5.24 13.54
C TRP A 134 4.20 6.73 13.80
N LYS A 135 4.69 7.10 15.00
CA LYS A 135 5.02 8.51 15.32
C LYS A 135 6.08 9.07 14.37
N GLU A 136 7.15 8.32 14.11
CA GLU A 136 8.18 8.72 13.15
C GLU A 136 7.60 8.93 11.74
N LEU A 137 6.74 8.02 11.31
CA LEU A 137 6.11 8.11 9.99
C LEU A 137 5.17 9.32 9.89
N THR A 138 4.39 9.58 10.94
CA THR A 138 3.49 10.74 11.02
C THR A 138 4.28 12.05 10.92
N VAL A 139 5.35 12.20 11.70
CA VAL A 139 6.22 13.41 11.64
C VAL A 139 6.75 13.62 10.22
N LYS A 140 7.26 12.57 9.57
CA LYS A 140 7.75 12.66 8.18
C LYS A 140 6.66 13.08 7.21
N ALA A 141 5.45 12.56 7.38
CA ALA A 141 4.32 12.91 6.52
C ALA A 141 3.88 14.37 6.71
N GLU A 142 3.82 14.85 7.94
CA GLU A 142 3.49 16.25 8.28
C GLU A 142 4.54 17.22 7.75
N GLU A 143 5.83 16.92 7.93
CA GLU A 143 6.93 17.72 7.37
C GLU A 143 6.87 17.80 5.85
N LEU A 144 6.54 16.69 5.20
CA LEU A 144 6.40 16.62 3.76
C LEU A 144 5.17 17.42 3.28
N GLU A 145 4.04 17.30 3.97
CA GLU A 145 2.82 18.05 3.66
C GLU A 145 3.08 19.56 3.59
N HIS A 146 3.89 20.09 4.51
CA HIS A 146 4.24 21.52 4.51
C HIS A 146 5.03 21.96 3.29
N LYS A 147 5.74 21.05 2.63
CA LYS A 147 6.58 21.32 1.45
C LYS A 147 5.84 21.19 0.12
N LEU A 148 4.68 20.52 0.11
CA LEU A 148 3.95 20.22 -1.10
C LEU A 148 3.12 21.42 -1.60
N SER A 149 2.86 21.44 -2.92
CA SER A 149 1.91 22.37 -3.50
C SER A 149 0.48 22.13 -2.99
N PRO A 150 -0.42 23.13 -3.06
CA PRO A 150 -1.81 22.94 -2.63
C PRO A 150 -2.52 21.76 -3.31
N GLU A 151 -2.25 21.53 -4.59
CA GLU A 151 -2.83 20.43 -5.36
C GLU A 151 -2.32 19.07 -4.85
N ALA A 152 -1.01 18.96 -4.63
CA ALA A 152 -0.39 17.74 -4.10
C ALA A 152 -0.83 17.46 -2.66
N LYS A 153 -1.04 18.51 -1.85
CA LYS A 153 -1.61 18.37 -0.49
C LYS A 153 -2.98 17.74 -0.50
N MET A 154 -3.88 18.20 -1.37
CA MET A 154 -5.23 17.62 -1.49
C MET A 154 -5.18 16.12 -1.79
N LEU A 155 -4.23 15.68 -2.61
CA LEU A 155 -4.06 14.27 -2.94
C LEU A 155 -3.52 13.47 -1.75
N ILE A 156 -2.54 14.02 -1.03
CA ILE A 156 -1.93 13.36 0.14
C ILE A 156 -2.89 13.30 1.34
N ILE A 157 -3.66 14.35 1.61
CA ILE A 157 -4.65 14.35 2.72
C ILE A 157 -5.60 13.16 2.61
N ASN A 158 -6.00 12.78 1.40
CA ASN A 158 -6.83 11.60 1.19
C ASN A 158 -6.14 10.27 1.61
N TRP A 159 -4.81 10.23 1.70
CA TRP A 159 -4.05 9.07 2.17
C TRP A 159 -3.82 9.06 3.68
N TYR A 160 -3.80 10.25 4.32
CA TYR A 160 -3.46 10.41 5.73
C TYR A 160 -4.61 10.87 6.61
N SER A 161 -5.77 11.21 6.04
CA SER A 161 -6.94 11.71 6.79
C SER A 161 -7.60 10.66 7.70
N ILE A 162 -6.98 9.52 7.89
CA ILE A 162 -7.41 8.52 8.86
C ILE A 162 -6.68 8.82 10.17
N ARG A 163 -7.17 9.83 10.88
CA ARG A 163 -6.83 10.07 12.29
C ARG A 163 -7.78 9.30 13.17
#